data_48e47cec1d72cb8a56f4e19710c4ee7f
#
_entry.id   48e47cec1d72cb8a56f4e19710c4ee7f
#
_cell.length_a   1.000
_cell.length_b   1.000
_cell.length_c   1.000
_cell.angle_alpha   90.00
_cell.angle_beta   90.00
_cell.angle_gamma   90.00
#
_symmetry.space_group_name_H-M   'P 1'
#
loop_
_entity.id
_entity.type
_entity.pdbx_description
1 polymer ?
#
loop_
_entity_poly.entity_id
_entity_poly.type
_entity_poly.pdbx_seq_one_letter_code
_entity_poly.pdbx_strand_id
1 'polypeptide(L)'
;MITVMKKSTKGFYTLEAAIFLPFVILAVLSLGYFIRIEGTWENCIHGAVDESAVIAARSCNGVEPYMTAEKVRNRILEDNPKLDDLEIRNVRIFYSDLQGDKLISYRIRAGQEISFPLGFRKDFALDCKIKFRGFVGREYRGDPMGVSGLETDAAKQPVWYFPHSGRRYHKENCTYVKA
;
A
#
# COMPACT_ATOMS: atom_id res chain seq x y z
N MET A 1 -64.67 -44.10 -11.17
CA MET A 1 -64.31 -42.85 -10.41
C MET A 1 -62.81 -42.85 -10.17
N ILE A 2 -62.04 -42.14 -10.98
CA ILE A 2 -60.61 -42.17 -10.90
C ILE A 2 -60.19 -40.96 -10.01
N THR A 3 -59.74 -41.28 -8.81
CA THR A 3 -59.24 -40.24 -7.87
C THR A 3 -57.82 -39.82 -8.29
N VAL A 4 -57.75 -38.68 -8.88
CA VAL A 4 -56.43 -38.06 -9.21
C VAL A 4 -55.77 -37.62 -7.90
N MET A 5 -54.76 -38.35 -7.44
CA MET A 5 -53.91 -37.93 -6.32
C MET A 5 -53.13 -36.69 -6.72
N LYS A 6 -53.49 -35.55 -6.17
CA LYS A 6 -52.76 -34.30 -6.31
C LYS A 6 -51.37 -34.43 -5.63
N LYS A 7 -50.33 -34.67 -6.42
CA LYS A 7 -48.97 -34.83 -5.94
C LYS A 7 -48.56 -33.53 -5.20
N SER A 8 -48.35 -33.61 -3.89
CA SER A 8 -47.91 -32.47 -3.07
C SER A 8 -46.49 -32.10 -3.46
N THR A 9 -46.32 -31.00 -4.18
CA THR A 9 -45.03 -30.46 -4.59
C THR A 9 -44.30 -29.73 -3.44
N LYS A 10 -44.97 -29.50 -2.31
CA LYS A 10 -44.41 -28.75 -1.17
C LYS A 10 -43.22 -29.43 -0.50
N GLY A 11 -43.19 -30.76 -0.45
CA GLY A 11 -42.07 -31.52 0.13
C GLY A 11 -40.81 -31.52 -0.74
N PHE A 12 -40.94 -31.30 -2.05
CA PHE A 12 -39.82 -31.27 -2.97
C PHE A 12 -39.02 -29.99 -2.82
N TYR A 13 -39.67 -28.83 -2.67
CA TYR A 13 -39.01 -27.54 -2.47
C TYR A 13 -38.25 -27.47 -1.14
N THR A 14 -38.75 -28.08 -0.07
CA THR A 14 -38.05 -28.11 1.22
C THR A 14 -36.79 -28.99 1.17
N LEU A 15 -36.85 -30.11 0.45
CA LEU A 15 -35.69 -30.98 0.24
C LEU A 15 -34.61 -30.27 -0.60
N GLU A 16 -35.02 -29.63 -1.68
CA GLU A 16 -34.14 -28.87 -2.57
C GLU A 16 -33.49 -27.73 -1.82
N ALA A 17 -34.25 -26.92 -1.07
CA ALA A 17 -33.71 -25.84 -0.23
C ALA A 17 -32.75 -26.37 0.85
N ALA A 18 -33.02 -27.50 1.47
CA ALA A 18 -32.14 -28.09 2.47
C ALA A 18 -30.78 -28.52 1.90
N ILE A 19 -30.72 -28.88 0.61
CA ILE A 19 -29.49 -29.23 -0.07
C ILE A 19 -28.71 -27.97 -0.48
N PHE A 20 -29.39 -26.95 -1.05
CA PHE A 20 -28.73 -25.77 -1.57
C PHE A 20 -28.33 -24.75 -0.49
N LEU A 21 -29.09 -24.63 0.60
CA LEU A 21 -28.84 -23.63 1.65
C LEU A 21 -27.43 -23.70 2.26
N PRO A 22 -26.87 -24.88 2.61
CA PRO A 22 -25.51 -24.96 3.12
C PRO A 22 -24.47 -24.43 2.14
N PHE A 23 -24.63 -24.68 0.85
CA PHE A 23 -23.69 -24.15 -0.17
C PHE A 23 -23.78 -22.64 -0.30
N VAL A 24 -24.98 -22.09 -0.25
CA VAL A 24 -25.16 -20.61 -0.27
C VAL A 24 -24.53 -19.98 0.96
N ILE A 25 -24.75 -20.55 2.15
CA ILE A 25 -24.13 -20.07 3.38
C ILE A 25 -22.59 -20.12 3.28
N LEU A 26 -22.03 -21.22 2.82
CA LEU A 26 -20.58 -21.35 2.64
C LEU A 26 -20.03 -20.33 1.63
N ALA A 27 -20.74 -20.11 0.54
CA ALA A 27 -20.34 -19.10 -0.47
C ALA A 27 -20.33 -17.69 0.12
N VAL A 28 -21.36 -17.31 0.87
CA VAL A 28 -21.45 -16.00 1.53
C VAL A 28 -20.34 -15.82 2.58
N LEU A 29 -20.10 -16.84 3.41
CA LEU A 29 -19.03 -16.81 4.39
C LEU A 29 -17.66 -16.71 3.72
N SER A 30 -17.40 -17.46 2.65
CA SER A 30 -16.15 -17.41 1.90
C SER A 30 -15.91 -16.03 1.31
N LEU A 31 -16.94 -15.38 0.77
CA LEU A 31 -16.86 -14.02 0.27
C LEU A 31 -16.52 -13.01 1.39
N GLY A 32 -17.15 -13.16 2.55
CA GLY A 32 -16.86 -12.32 3.72
C GLY A 32 -15.40 -12.44 4.19
N TYR A 33 -14.86 -13.66 4.20
CA TYR A 33 -13.45 -13.88 4.52
C TYR A 33 -12.52 -13.28 3.47
N PHE A 34 -12.84 -13.42 2.18
CA PHE A 34 -12.07 -12.82 1.10
C PHE A 34 -12.00 -11.30 1.22
N ILE A 35 -13.12 -10.62 1.43
CA ILE A 35 -13.18 -9.18 1.65
C ILE A 35 -12.30 -8.76 2.85
N ARG A 36 -12.31 -9.55 3.92
CA ARG A 36 -11.47 -9.27 5.10
C ARG A 36 -9.98 -9.38 4.80
N ILE A 37 -9.56 -10.37 4.02
CA ILE A 37 -8.16 -10.54 3.60
C ILE A 37 -7.71 -9.34 2.77
N GLU A 38 -8.48 -8.99 1.75
CA GLU A 38 -8.21 -7.86 0.87
C GLU A 38 -8.13 -6.55 1.66
N GLY A 39 -9.07 -6.31 2.59
CA GLY A 39 -9.04 -5.12 3.46
C GLY A 39 -7.80 -5.06 4.35
N THR A 40 -7.32 -6.19 4.87
CA THR A 40 -6.06 -6.21 5.63
C THR A 40 -4.87 -5.88 4.76
N TRP A 41 -4.81 -6.43 3.55
CA TRP A 41 -3.71 -6.15 2.61
C TRP A 41 -3.72 -4.70 2.12
N GLU A 42 -4.88 -4.15 1.84
CA GLU A 42 -5.04 -2.74 1.51
C GLU A 42 -4.52 -1.84 2.64
N ASN A 43 -4.90 -2.10 3.88
CA ASN A 43 -4.39 -1.36 5.04
C ASN A 43 -2.88 -1.48 5.20
N CYS A 44 -2.29 -2.67 4.96
CA CYS A 44 -0.84 -2.84 4.99
C CYS A 44 -0.13 -1.97 3.94
N ILE A 45 -0.67 -1.93 2.72
CA ILE A 45 -0.10 -1.13 1.63
C ILE A 45 -0.27 0.36 1.94
N HIS A 46 -1.43 0.80 2.41
CA HIS A 46 -1.67 2.18 2.79
C HIS A 46 -0.74 2.64 3.91
N GLY A 47 -0.61 1.90 5.00
CA GLY A 47 0.31 2.22 6.08
C GLY A 47 1.76 2.32 5.61
N ALA A 48 2.18 1.43 4.70
CA ALA A 48 3.50 1.46 4.12
C ALA A 48 3.72 2.67 3.19
N VAL A 49 2.73 3.05 2.39
CA VAL A 49 2.81 4.22 1.51
C VAL A 49 2.84 5.51 2.31
N ASP A 50 2.01 5.62 3.34
CA ASP A 50 1.98 6.79 4.23
C ASP A 50 3.34 7.00 4.91
N GLU A 51 3.92 5.95 5.49
CA GLU A 51 5.25 6.07 6.11
C GLU A 51 6.34 6.33 5.07
N SER A 52 6.22 5.77 3.87
CA SER A 52 7.12 6.07 2.75
C SER A 52 7.12 7.56 2.39
N ALA A 53 5.94 8.19 2.40
CA ALA A 53 5.83 9.63 2.13
C ALA A 53 6.54 10.46 3.21
N VAL A 54 6.42 10.06 4.49
CA VAL A 54 7.13 10.71 5.61
C VAL A 54 8.64 10.51 5.48
N ILE A 55 9.10 9.30 5.17
CA ILE A 55 10.52 8.99 4.95
C ILE A 55 11.05 9.78 3.76
N ALA A 56 10.31 9.83 2.65
CA ALA A 56 10.68 10.60 1.47
C ALA A 56 10.87 12.08 1.81
N ALA A 57 9.94 12.69 2.54
CA ALA A 57 10.02 14.09 2.93
C ALA A 57 11.21 14.40 3.86
N ARG A 58 11.60 13.44 4.70
CA ARG A 58 12.71 13.60 5.66
C ARG A 58 14.06 13.13 5.13
N SER A 59 14.13 12.63 3.91
CA SER A 59 15.35 12.03 3.33
C SER A 59 16.52 12.97 3.22
N CYS A 60 16.29 14.29 3.22
CA CYS A 60 17.35 15.31 3.21
C CYS A 60 18.25 15.24 4.46
N ASN A 61 17.73 14.72 5.59
CA ASN A 61 18.47 14.58 6.85
C ASN A 61 19.22 13.23 6.97
N GLY A 62 19.22 12.44 5.91
CA GLY A 62 19.74 11.08 5.91
C GLY A 62 18.67 10.05 6.21
N VAL A 63 18.84 8.86 5.66
CA VAL A 63 17.95 7.72 5.85
C VAL A 63 18.78 6.48 6.12
N GLU A 64 18.47 5.77 7.18
CA GLU A 64 19.11 4.50 7.50
C GLU A 64 18.20 3.31 7.18
N PRO A 65 18.73 2.21 6.61
CA PRO A 65 17.94 1.05 6.22
C PRO A 65 17.17 0.44 7.39
N TYR A 66 17.84 0.27 8.53
CA TYR A 66 17.24 -0.34 9.73
C TYR A 66 16.07 0.50 10.26
N MET A 67 16.29 1.81 10.43
CA MET A 67 15.25 2.73 10.89
C MET A 67 14.06 2.81 9.93
N THR A 68 14.32 2.72 8.63
CA THR A 68 13.26 2.66 7.62
C THR A 68 12.41 1.41 7.79
N ALA A 69 13.02 0.25 7.90
CA ALA A 69 12.32 -1.01 8.09
C ALA A 69 11.46 -1.01 9.36
N GLU A 70 12.03 -0.52 10.46
CA GLU A 70 11.34 -0.47 11.75
C GLU A 70 10.13 0.49 11.73
N LYS A 71 10.28 1.68 11.17
CA LYS A 71 9.18 2.66 11.07
C LYS A 71 8.04 2.13 10.22
N VAL A 72 8.35 1.59 9.04
CA VAL A 72 7.34 0.99 8.16
C VAL A 72 6.65 -0.19 8.86
N ARG A 73 7.41 -1.05 9.53
CA ARG A 73 6.86 -2.17 10.27
C ARG A 73 5.90 -1.71 11.37
N ASN A 74 6.33 -0.75 12.18
CA ASN A 74 5.52 -0.24 13.29
C ASN A 74 4.23 0.42 12.79
N ARG A 75 4.31 1.21 11.72
CA ARG A 75 3.13 1.85 11.11
C ARG A 75 2.12 0.81 10.61
N ILE A 76 2.57 -0.25 9.93
CA ILE A 76 1.69 -1.31 9.45
C ILE A 76 1.05 -2.07 10.62
N LEU A 77 1.80 -2.37 11.69
CA LEU A 77 1.29 -3.10 12.86
C LEU A 77 0.30 -2.25 13.68
N GLU A 78 0.45 -0.93 13.69
CA GLU A 78 -0.49 -0.03 14.35
C GLU A 78 -1.90 -0.17 13.77
N ASP A 79 -2.02 -0.26 12.45
CA ASP A 79 -3.31 -0.41 11.77
C ASP A 79 -3.75 -1.88 11.68
N ASN A 80 -2.83 -2.85 11.82
CA ASN A 80 -3.09 -4.27 11.65
C ASN A 80 -2.48 -5.12 12.78
N PRO A 81 -2.96 -5.02 14.02
CA PRO A 81 -2.36 -5.69 15.18
C PRO A 81 -2.48 -7.22 15.17
N LYS A 82 -3.23 -7.78 14.22
CA LYS A 82 -3.48 -9.22 14.07
C LYS A 82 -2.65 -9.89 12.97
N LEU A 83 -1.64 -9.19 12.43
CA LEU A 83 -0.71 -9.81 11.51
C LEU A 83 0.25 -10.71 12.28
N ASP A 84 0.29 -11.99 11.89
CA ASP A 84 1.10 -13.00 12.57
C ASP A 84 2.58 -12.93 12.15
N ASP A 85 2.84 -12.57 10.89
CA ASP A 85 4.19 -12.50 10.33
C ASP A 85 4.31 -11.26 9.43
N LEU A 86 5.10 -10.29 9.88
CA LEU A 86 5.39 -9.08 9.10
C LEU A 86 6.89 -8.84 9.04
N GLU A 87 7.44 -8.95 7.85
CA GLU A 87 8.85 -8.70 7.57
C GLU A 87 9.03 -7.61 6.50
N ILE A 88 9.92 -6.69 6.80
CA ILE A 88 10.40 -5.71 5.82
C ILE A 88 11.79 -6.13 5.38
N ARG A 89 11.91 -6.49 4.10
CA ARG A 89 13.15 -7.05 3.52
C ARG A 89 13.68 -6.17 2.39
N ASN A 90 14.95 -6.39 2.03
CA ASN A 90 15.60 -5.80 0.87
C ASN A 90 15.49 -4.26 0.83
N VAL A 91 15.70 -3.61 1.97
CA VAL A 91 15.72 -2.15 2.06
C VAL A 91 16.96 -1.64 1.32
N ARG A 92 16.72 -0.85 0.27
CA ARG A 92 17.74 -0.19 -0.54
C ARG A 92 17.51 1.32 -0.47
N ILE A 93 18.55 2.06 -0.12
CA ILE A 93 18.46 3.51 0.08
C ILE A 93 19.38 4.22 -0.90
N PHE A 94 18.87 5.27 -1.50
CA PHE A 94 19.59 6.18 -2.41
C PHE A 94 20.30 5.46 -3.55
N TYR A 95 19.71 4.40 -4.06
CA TYR A 95 20.19 3.78 -5.27
C TYR A 95 19.60 4.47 -6.51
N SER A 96 20.28 4.34 -7.63
CA SER A 96 19.84 4.88 -8.91
C SER A 96 19.62 3.74 -9.89
N ASP A 97 18.45 3.71 -10.52
CA ASP A 97 18.21 2.87 -11.69
C ASP A 97 18.65 3.62 -12.98
N LEU A 98 18.63 4.97 -12.91
CA LEU A 98 19.07 5.91 -13.92
C LEU A 98 19.91 7.00 -13.24
N GLN A 99 20.78 7.66 -13.97
CA GLN A 99 21.62 8.73 -13.40
C GLN A 99 20.75 9.83 -12.76
N GLY A 100 21.04 10.16 -11.51
CA GLY A 100 20.39 11.24 -10.75
C GLY A 100 19.20 10.83 -9.89
N ASP A 101 18.73 9.60 -9.94
CA ASP A 101 17.65 9.17 -9.07
C ASP A 101 18.15 8.79 -7.68
N LYS A 102 17.44 9.26 -6.66
CA LYS A 102 17.66 8.88 -5.26
C LYS A 102 16.49 8.01 -4.79
N LEU A 103 16.52 6.77 -5.21
CA LEU A 103 15.43 5.83 -4.98
C LEU A 103 15.59 5.13 -3.64
N ILE A 104 14.47 4.90 -3.00
CA ILE A 104 14.35 4.07 -1.82
C ILE A 104 13.37 2.96 -2.17
N SER A 105 13.69 1.74 -1.82
CA SER A 105 12.77 0.63 -2.01
C SER A 105 12.92 -0.41 -0.92
N TYR A 106 11.83 -1.10 -0.65
CA TYR A 106 11.80 -2.25 0.24
C TYR A 106 10.71 -3.22 -0.20
N ARG A 107 10.75 -4.42 0.35
CA ARG A 107 9.77 -5.46 0.11
C ARG A 107 9.06 -5.78 1.42
N ILE A 108 7.74 -5.78 1.37
CA ILE A 108 6.87 -6.19 2.47
C ILE A 108 6.49 -7.64 2.24
N ARG A 109 6.68 -8.45 3.26
CA ARG A 109 6.11 -9.77 3.34
C ARG A 109 5.27 -9.85 4.60
N ALA A 110 3.98 -10.10 4.46
CA ALA A 110 3.06 -10.23 5.57
C ALA A 110 2.30 -11.55 5.45
N GLY A 111 2.12 -12.24 6.56
CA GLY A 111 1.34 -13.47 6.66
C GLY A 111 0.12 -13.28 7.55
N GLN A 112 -0.97 -13.93 7.21
CA GLN A 112 -2.17 -14.00 8.03
C GLN A 112 -2.77 -15.40 7.97
N GLU A 113 -2.86 -16.06 9.13
CA GLU A 113 -3.61 -17.31 9.25
C GLU A 113 -5.11 -17.01 9.36
N ILE A 114 -5.90 -17.66 8.53
CA ILE A 114 -7.36 -17.54 8.56
C ILE A 114 -7.98 -18.91 8.82
N SER A 115 -8.77 -18.95 9.88
CA SER A 115 -9.58 -20.11 10.22
C SER A 115 -10.96 -19.98 9.58
N PHE A 116 -11.26 -20.87 8.65
CA PHE A 116 -12.57 -20.97 8.01
C PHE A 116 -13.53 -21.80 8.85
N PRO A 117 -14.85 -21.66 8.63
CA PRO A 117 -15.84 -22.60 9.15
C PRO A 117 -15.48 -24.05 8.77
N LEU A 118 -15.85 -24.99 9.59
CA LEU A 118 -15.51 -26.42 9.45
C LEU A 118 -14.06 -26.80 9.77
N GLY A 119 -13.30 -25.90 10.42
CA GLY A 119 -11.95 -26.20 10.91
C GLY A 119 -10.84 -26.12 9.86
N PHE A 120 -11.13 -25.65 8.66
CA PHE A 120 -10.09 -25.39 7.65
C PHE A 120 -9.29 -24.14 8.04
N ARG A 121 -7.96 -24.25 7.99
CA ARG A 121 -7.04 -23.13 8.17
C ARG A 121 -6.21 -22.95 6.91
N LYS A 122 -5.96 -21.72 6.55
CA LYS A 122 -5.10 -21.40 5.41
C LYS A 122 -4.31 -20.15 5.69
N ASP A 123 -3.02 -20.22 5.37
CA ASP A 123 -2.13 -19.07 5.42
C ASP A 123 -2.21 -18.31 4.11
N PHE A 124 -2.40 -17.01 4.24
CA PHE A 124 -2.36 -16.07 3.13
C PHE A 124 -1.14 -15.19 3.29
N ALA A 125 -0.38 -15.02 2.22
CA ALA A 125 0.82 -14.20 2.22
C ALA A 125 0.67 -13.04 1.23
N LEU A 126 0.95 -11.84 1.71
CA LEU A 126 1.20 -10.66 0.89
C LEU A 126 2.70 -10.57 0.61
N ASP A 127 3.09 -10.39 -0.63
CA ASP A 127 4.46 -10.04 -1.01
C ASP A 127 4.39 -8.89 -2.01
N CYS A 128 4.77 -7.70 -1.57
CA CYS A 128 4.78 -6.54 -2.45
C CYS A 128 6.07 -5.74 -2.31
N LYS A 129 6.45 -5.06 -3.40
CA LYS A 129 7.61 -4.17 -3.43
C LYS A 129 7.14 -2.72 -3.54
N ILE A 130 7.58 -1.90 -2.58
CA ILE A 130 7.38 -0.46 -2.61
C ILE A 130 8.67 0.21 -3.07
N LYS A 131 8.51 1.17 -3.99
CA LYS A 131 9.60 1.97 -4.55
C LYS A 131 9.16 3.43 -4.62
N PHE A 132 9.95 4.32 -4.09
CA PHE A 132 9.67 5.74 -4.09
C PHE A 132 10.97 6.54 -4.16
N ARG A 133 10.84 7.83 -4.43
CA ARG A 133 11.97 8.75 -4.50
C ARG A 133 12.13 9.49 -3.17
N GLY A 134 13.36 9.50 -2.63
CA GLY A 134 13.71 10.34 -1.50
C GLY A 134 13.81 11.80 -1.90
N PHE A 135 13.28 12.69 -1.07
CA PHE A 135 13.53 14.13 -1.22
C PHE A 135 14.87 14.45 -0.53
N VAL A 136 15.91 14.63 -1.30
CA VAL A 136 17.26 14.93 -0.81
C VAL A 136 17.63 16.42 -0.96
N GLY A 137 16.66 17.24 -1.31
CA GLY A 137 16.86 18.67 -1.46
C GLY A 137 17.62 19.03 -2.74
N ARG A 138 18.23 20.20 -2.72
CA ARG A 138 19.02 20.77 -3.80
C ARG A 138 20.48 20.42 -3.61
N GLU A 139 21.20 20.11 -4.66
CA GLU A 139 22.65 20.00 -4.59
C GLU A 139 23.27 21.33 -4.19
N TYR A 140 24.45 21.30 -3.56
CA TYR A 140 25.15 22.48 -3.00
C TYR A 140 25.32 23.65 -3.99
N ARG A 141 25.37 23.38 -5.30
CA ARG A 141 25.48 24.38 -6.36
C ARG A 141 24.17 24.90 -6.92
N GLY A 142 23.07 24.46 -6.35
CA GLY A 142 21.78 25.01 -6.71
C GLY A 142 21.10 24.37 -7.91
N ASP A 143 21.66 23.36 -8.53
CA ASP A 143 20.97 22.66 -9.60
C ASP A 143 19.80 21.83 -9.05
N PRO A 144 18.61 21.95 -9.63
CA PRO A 144 17.51 21.10 -9.25
C PRO A 144 17.89 19.66 -9.56
N MET A 145 17.61 18.73 -8.63
CA MET A 145 17.78 17.32 -8.93
C MET A 145 16.88 16.96 -10.09
N GLY A 146 17.48 16.60 -11.20
CA GLY A 146 16.76 16.21 -12.40
C GLY A 146 15.85 15.01 -12.14
N VAL A 147 14.64 15.09 -12.62
CA VAL A 147 13.75 13.94 -12.70
C VAL A 147 14.08 13.25 -14.02
N SER A 148 15.02 12.30 -13.99
CA SER A 148 15.41 11.63 -15.22
C SER A 148 14.19 11.01 -15.91
N GLY A 149 13.96 11.41 -17.12
CA GLY A 149 12.89 10.95 -17.99
C GLY A 149 11.60 11.80 -17.97
N LEU A 150 11.47 12.79 -17.10
CA LEU A 150 10.32 13.71 -17.07
C LEU A 150 10.65 15.13 -17.54
N GLU A 151 11.93 15.46 -17.64
CA GLU A 151 12.37 16.78 -18.05
C GLU A 151 12.91 16.77 -19.46
N THR A 152 12.14 17.32 -20.39
CA THR A 152 12.71 17.90 -21.59
C THR A 152 13.37 19.22 -21.18
N ASP A 153 14.55 19.52 -21.70
CA ASP A 153 15.35 20.73 -21.38
C ASP A 153 14.56 22.04 -21.49
N ALA A 154 13.46 22.05 -22.24
CA ALA A 154 12.57 23.19 -22.39
C ALA A 154 11.71 23.50 -21.15
N ALA A 155 11.63 22.61 -20.18
CA ALA A 155 10.75 22.77 -19.01
C ALA A 155 11.47 23.17 -17.72
N LYS A 156 12.80 23.32 -17.73
CA LYS A 156 13.59 23.71 -16.56
C LYS A 156 13.33 25.17 -16.21
N GLN A 157 12.35 25.40 -15.34
CA GLN A 157 12.15 26.72 -14.76
C GLN A 157 12.82 26.76 -13.38
N PRO A 158 13.77 27.67 -13.14
CA PRO A 158 14.37 27.85 -11.82
C PRO A 158 13.28 28.28 -10.83
N VAL A 159 13.22 27.60 -9.69
CA VAL A 159 12.34 27.98 -8.60
C VAL A 159 13.17 28.44 -7.42
N TRP A 160 12.71 29.51 -6.79
CA TRP A 160 13.38 30.12 -5.66
C TRP A 160 12.73 29.66 -4.34
N TYR A 161 13.56 29.39 -3.36
CA TYR A 161 13.13 28.92 -2.05
C TYR A 161 13.85 29.69 -0.95
N PHE A 162 13.12 30.16 0.06
CA PHE A 162 13.68 30.83 1.23
C PHE A 162 13.80 29.84 2.38
N PRO A 163 15.03 29.39 2.75
CA PRO A 163 15.21 28.28 3.69
C PRO A 163 14.76 28.58 5.12
N HIS A 164 14.73 29.85 5.52
CA HIS A 164 14.41 30.23 6.91
C HIS A 164 12.99 30.76 7.11
N SER A 165 12.29 31.17 6.05
CA SER A 165 10.98 31.82 6.19
C SER A 165 9.94 31.39 5.15
N GLY A 166 10.36 30.67 4.12
CA GLY A 166 9.49 30.30 3.02
C GLY A 166 8.78 28.97 3.23
N ARG A 167 7.46 28.96 3.03
CA ARG A 167 6.63 27.74 2.96
C ARG A 167 6.24 27.36 1.53
N ARG A 168 6.71 28.12 0.53
CA ARG A 168 6.34 27.97 -0.88
C ARG A 168 7.53 28.21 -1.79
N TYR A 169 7.52 27.57 -2.94
CA TYR A 169 8.44 27.86 -4.02
C TYR A 169 7.97 29.07 -4.82
N HIS A 170 8.89 29.91 -5.26
CA HIS A 170 8.61 31.11 -6.02
C HIS A 170 9.22 31.00 -7.40
N LYS A 171 8.51 31.49 -8.42
CA LYS A 171 9.05 31.65 -9.77
C LYS A 171 9.91 32.91 -9.84
N GLU A 172 10.81 32.99 -10.82
CA GLU A 172 11.69 34.14 -11.04
C GLU A 172 10.96 35.49 -11.13
N ASN A 173 9.75 35.47 -11.67
CA ASN A 173 8.92 36.67 -11.80
C ASN A 173 8.09 37.02 -10.54
N CYS A 174 8.29 36.30 -9.44
CA CYS A 174 7.58 36.60 -8.20
C CYS A 174 8.12 37.87 -7.55
N THR A 175 7.22 38.75 -7.11
CA THR A 175 7.57 40.02 -6.45
C THR A 175 8.47 39.82 -5.22
N TYR A 176 8.32 38.70 -4.50
CA TYR A 176 9.14 38.35 -3.34
C TYR A 176 10.56 37.89 -3.69
N VAL A 177 10.84 37.56 -4.93
CA VAL A 177 12.18 37.17 -5.40
C VAL A 177 12.95 38.38 -5.93
N LYS A 178 12.26 39.42 -6.38
CA LYS A 178 12.83 40.65 -6.95
C LYS A 178 13.05 41.74 -5.92
N ALA A 179 12.61 41.57 -4.70
CA ALA A 179 12.85 42.47 -3.56
C ALA A 179 14.14 42.12 -2.84
#